data_de47b3b37af108c6c3bea0cdae61cec7
#
_entry.id   de47b3b37af108c6c3bea0cdae61cec7
#
_cell.length_a   1.000
_cell.length_b   1.000
_cell.length_c   1.000
_cell.angle_alpha   90.00
_cell.angle_beta   90.00
_cell.angle_gamma   90.00
#
_symmetry.space_group_name_H-M   'P 1'
#
loop_
_entity.id
_entity.type
_entity.pdbx_description
1 polymer ?
#
loop_
_entity_poly.entity_id
_entity_poly.type
_entity_poly.pdbx_seq_one_letter_code
_entity_poly.pdbx_strand_id
1 'polypeptide(L)'
;YPSKYTDHTIAKSGWKEGKGDILAEVSASASKYDMDMGVYLSPWDAHSPLYHVDTEDQYNEYYLNQLKEILEDPKYGNKGKFVEVWMDGARGDGAQKVTYTFDKWFDAIRKAQGDIAIFSAEPTNVRWIGNEKGIAGDPVWHKVNPDKIRNNPSNSYLNHGDPEGEQYSVGEADVSIRSGWFYHDNQEPKSLRELMDIYFKSVGRGTPLLLNIPPNQDGKFVDADVARLKEFRQTLDQLYSVDYAAGALVEADSTRRNSHYAASHLTDGDEKTSWAPADDAKTGSFVLDLGKEQHFDVVELKETIEKGQRISGFTIDVAVNGQWVPFGAGSTVGYRRLIKGQPVDSRYLRVSITDAQATPILNGVSVYKTPASIEETDGYPLGLTYHSDRTADRGNSQWNEEGEGVRGTSMWTKEAGASATYHFEGTKAYVVATVDSGHGEMDVYVDGQKLATVNTQSPTRKRSQKVYETPDLKAGSHTLTLVNSKGDAIATEGIYALNNQEKGLFEFAQPTLAVKKGDPARIVVKRKGGSKGSTSLKLITEPGTGVHGKVYKDTNVTLEFADGETEKTVQVPTLDFAGKATDVYDF
;
A
#
# COMPACT_ATOMS: atom_id res chain seq x y z
N TYR A 1 28.03 24.58 -5.15
CA TYR A 1 28.89 25.05 -4.08
C TYR A 1 30.25 25.46 -4.65
N PRO A 2 31.05 26.26 -3.94
CA PRO A 2 32.39 26.71 -4.40
C PRO A 2 33.44 25.62 -4.13
N SER A 3 33.54 24.61 -5.01
CA SER A 3 34.55 23.57 -4.91
C SER A 3 35.97 24.09 -5.16
N LYS A 4 36.94 23.48 -4.51
CA LYS A 4 38.38 23.71 -4.74
C LYS A 4 38.96 22.80 -5.83
N TYR A 5 38.21 21.79 -6.25
CA TYR A 5 38.66 20.71 -7.13
C TYR A 5 38.21 20.89 -8.58
N THR A 6 37.35 21.87 -8.87
CA THR A 6 36.91 22.17 -10.23
C THR A 6 36.67 23.67 -10.42
N ASP A 7 36.92 24.14 -11.65
CA ASP A 7 36.53 25.50 -12.06
C ASP A 7 35.06 25.61 -12.48
N HIS A 8 34.38 24.49 -12.69
CA HIS A 8 32.95 24.44 -12.95
C HIS A 8 32.17 24.53 -11.65
N THR A 9 32.15 25.70 -11.05
CA THR A 9 31.51 25.96 -9.75
C THR A 9 30.68 27.23 -9.76
N ILE A 10 29.79 27.38 -8.78
CA ILE A 10 28.97 28.58 -8.58
C ILE A 10 29.85 29.84 -8.41
N ALA A 11 31.07 29.72 -7.86
CA ALA A 11 32.00 30.80 -7.69
C ALA A 11 32.47 31.40 -9.02
N LYS A 12 32.37 30.69 -10.14
CA LYS A 12 32.71 31.16 -11.49
C LYS A 12 31.50 31.69 -12.27
N SER A 13 30.29 31.55 -11.75
CA SER A 13 29.06 31.99 -12.40
C SER A 13 28.81 33.50 -12.40
N GLY A 14 29.58 34.28 -11.63
CA GLY A 14 29.34 35.70 -11.40
C GLY A 14 28.21 35.97 -10.39
N TRP A 15 27.41 35.00 -10.00
CA TRP A 15 26.38 35.19 -8.98
C TRP A 15 26.97 35.59 -7.65
N LYS A 16 26.40 36.65 -7.02
CA LYS A 16 26.95 37.27 -5.81
C LYS A 16 28.45 37.63 -5.92
N GLU A 17 28.86 38.08 -7.12
CA GLU A 17 30.28 38.43 -7.39
C GLU A 17 31.27 37.27 -7.16
N GLY A 18 30.83 36.03 -7.42
CA GLY A 18 31.61 34.81 -7.19
C GLY A 18 31.69 34.35 -5.73
N LYS A 19 30.93 34.98 -4.82
CA LYS A 19 30.87 34.62 -3.39
C LYS A 19 29.64 33.79 -3.00
N GLY A 20 28.83 33.38 -3.97
CA GLY A 20 27.62 32.61 -3.71
C GLY A 20 27.93 31.14 -3.35
N ASP A 21 27.18 30.61 -2.38
CA ASP A 21 27.22 29.20 -1.98
C ASP A 21 25.78 28.74 -1.69
N ILE A 22 25.10 28.20 -2.75
CA ILE A 22 23.71 27.75 -2.65
C ILE A 22 23.59 26.63 -1.61
N LEU A 23 24.55 25.70 -1.57
CA LEU A 23 24.50 24.59 -0.62
C LEU A 23 24.56 25.07 0.83
N ALA A 24 25.41 26.07 1.13
CA ALA A 24 25.47 26.67 2.46
C ALA A 24 24.17 27.42 2.81
N GLU A 25 23.56 28.15 1.86
CA GLU A 25 22.31 28.86 2.09
C GLU A 25 21.12 27.93 2.33
N VAL A 26 21.03 26.82 1.59
CA VAL A 26 20.04 25.78 1.83
C VAL A 26 20.29 25.08 3.16
N SER A 27 21.56 24.79 3.52
CA SER A 27 21.94 24.19 4.80
C SER A 27 21.57 25.08 5.99
N ALA A 28 21.80 26.40 5.88
CA ALA A 28 21.39 27.36 6.89
C ALA A 28 19.86 27.38 7.06
N SER A 29 19.12 27.28 5.97
CA SER A 29 17.65 27.19 5.99
C SER A 29 17.18 25.88 6.61
N ALA A 30 17.76 24.74 6.26
CA ALA A 30 17.45 23.44 6.87
C ALA A 30 17.69 23.48 8.38
N SER A 31 18.84 24.04 8.82
CA SER A 31 19.15 24.19 10.24
C SER A 31 18.19 25.13 10.98
N LYS A 32 17.73 26.20 10.32
CA LYS A 32 16.76 27.16 10.89
C LYS A 32 15.40 26.51 11.15
N TYR A 33 14.96 25.63 10.27
CA TYR A 33 13.66 24.98 10.34
C TYR A 33 13.73 23.55 10.91
N ASP A 34 14.91 23.12 11.37
CA ASP A 34 15.20 21.78 11.89
C ASP A 34 14.74 20.67 10.93
N MET A 35 15.04 20.85 9.65
CA MET A 35 14.74 19.90 8.59
C MET A 35 15.96 19.03 8.32
N ASP A 36 15.76 17.72 8.21
CA ASP A 36 16.79 16.83 7.70
C ASP A 36 17.18 17.21 6.28
N MET A 37 18.43 16.96 5.93
CA MET A 37 18.98 17.32 4.63
C MET A 37 19.74 16.15 4.01
N GLY A 38 19.41 15.84 2.76
CA GLY A 38 20.22 14.99 1.90
C GLY A 38 21.04 15.82 0.93
N VAL A 39 21.98 15.18 0.24
CA VAL A 39 22.78 15.82 -0.80
C VAL A 39 22.91 14.92 -2.03
N TYR A 40 22.71 15.51 -3.19
CA TYR A 40 22.90 14.87 -4.50
C TYR A 40 24.26 15.27 -5.06
N LEU A 41 25.07 14.26 -5.42
CA LEU A 41 26.29 14.44 -6.20
C LEU A 41 26.38 13.31 -7.21
N SER A 42 26.14 13.60 -8.51
CA SER A 42 26.19 12.59 -9.56
C SER A 42 27.62 12.07 -9.75
N PRO A 43 27.82 10.74 -9.83
CA PRO A 43 29.09 10.16 -10.25
C PRO A 43 29.47 10.51 -11.68
N TRP A 44 28.52 10.90 -12.53
CA TRP A 44 28.79 11.32 -13.90
C TRP A 44 28.91 12.84 -14.01
N ASP A 45 30.09 13.32 -14.38
CA ASP A 45 30.38 14.73 -14.69
C ASP A 45 30.91 14.85 -16.11
N ALA A 46 30.01 15.16 -17.06
CA ALA A 46 30.37 15.33 -18.47
C ALA A 46 31.28 16.54 -18.73
N HIS A 47 31.35 17.49 -17.81
CA HIS A 47 32.20 18.69 -17.92
C HIS A 47 33.67 18.41 -17.51
N SER A 48 33.89 17.43 -16.64
CA SER A 48 35.21 17.14 -16.13
C SER A 48 36.15 16.59 -17.23
N PRO A 49 37.29 17.23 -17.50
CA PRO A 49 38.28 16.71 -18.43
C PRO A 49 38.93 15.41 -17.96
N LEU A 50 38.71 15.01 -16.69
CA LEU A 50 39.20 13.76 -16.12
C LEU A 50 38.23 12.58 -16.35
N TYR A 51 37.05 12.81 -16.95
CA TYR A 51 36.09 11.75 -17.18
C TYR A 51 36.43 10.93 -18.44
N HIS A 52 37.55 10.18 -18.38
CA HIS A 52 38.03 9.30 -19.44
C HIS A 52 38.55 8.00 -18.88
N VAL A 53 38.57 6.94 -19.67
CA VAL A 53 38.99 5.60 -19.25
C VAL A 53 40.48 5.57 -18.85
N ASP A 54 41.31 6.34 -19.52
CA ASP A 54 42.76 6.45 -19.25
C ASP A 54 43.10 7.36 -18.06
N THR A 55 42.14 8.11 -17.57
CA THR A 55 42.26 9.01 -16.40
C THR A 55 41.29 8.66 -15.28
N GLU A 56 40.70 7.48 -15.29
CA GLU A 56 39.63 7.08 -14.34
C GLU A 56 40.10 7.11 -12.87
N ASP A 57 41.33 6.80 -12.57
CA ASP A 57 41.88 6.91 -11.20
C ASP A 57 41.91 8.37 -10.71
N GLN A 58 42.24 9.32 -11.59
CA GLN A 58 42.27 10.75 -11.28
C GLN A 58 40.82 11.27 -11.12
N TYR A 59 39.92 10.78 -11.94
CA TYR A 59 38.49 11.12 -11.82
C TYR A 59 37.88 10.61 -10.51
N ASN A 60 38.18 9.37 -10.15
CA ASN A 60 37.70 8.77 -8.89
C ASN A 60 38.19 9.54 -7.66
N GLU A 61 39.43 10.01 -7.67
CA GLU A 61 39.99 10.84 -6.61
C GLU A 61 39.37 12.24 -6.60
N TYR A 62 39.15 12.83 -7.77
CA TYR A 62 38.44 14.10 -7.92
C TYR A 62 37.04 14.04 -7.31
N TYR A 63 36.25 13.01 -7.62
CA TYR A 63 34.92 12.80 -7.07
C TYR A 63 34.95 12.58 -5.56
N LEU A 64 35.86 11.73 -5.07
CA LEU A 64 36.07 11.49 -3.65
C LEU A 64 36.39 12.79 -2.88
N ASN A 65 37.20 13.65 -3.46
CA ASN A 65 37.56 14.93 -2.84
C ASN A 65 36.37 15.88 -2.77
N GLN A 66 35.50 15.93 -3.77
CA GLN A 66 34.24 16.69 -3.71
C GLN A 66 33.29 16.13 -2.64
N LEU A 67 33.14 14.80 -2.52
CA LEU A 67 32.35 14.18 -1.45
C LEU A 67 32.85 14.61 -0.08
N LYS A 68 34.16 14.52 0.17
CA LYS A 68 34.75 14.95 1.45
C LYS A 68 34.55 16.44 1.70
N GLU A 69 34.74 17.28 0.68
CA GLU A 69 34.55 18.72 0.78
C GLU A 69 33.13 19.10 1.21
N ILE A 70 32.14 18.36 0.76
CA ILE A 70 30.74 18.56 1.15
C ILE A 70 30.45 17.95 2.54
N LEU A 71 30.83 16.71 2.76
CA LEU A 71 30.39 15.93 3.92
C LEU A 71 31.18 16.19 5.20
N GLU A 72 32.40 16.74 5.10
CA GLU A 72 33.26 17.04 6.25
C GLU A 72 33.17 18.53 6.69
N ASP A 73 32.65 19.44 5.85
CA ASP A 73 32.50 20.84 6.20
C ASP A 73 31.24 21.06 7.04
N PRO A 74 31.35 21.49 8.32
CA PRO A 74 30.21 21.65 9.23
C PRO A 74 29.21 22.72 8.81
N LYS A 75 29.50 23.56 7.80
CA LYS A 75 28.56 24.56 7.28
C LYS A 75 27.46 23.92 6.40
N TYR A 76 27.68 22.70 5.87
CA TYR A 76 26.72 22.01 5.02
C TYR A 76 25.86 21.04 5.81
N GLY A 77 24.64 20.75 5.32
CA GLY A 77 23.67 19.90 5.98
C GLY A 77 22.92 20.58 7.13
N ASN A 78 22.05 19.87 7.82
CA ASN A 78 21.42 20.37 9.03
C ASN A 78 22.45 20.28 10.19
N LYS A 79 23.01 21.42 10.60
CA LYS A 79 24.03 21.50 11.68
C LYS A 79 25.24 20.57 11.41
N GLY A 80 25.68 20.49 10.17
CA GLY A 80 26.79 19.61 9.75
C GLY A 80 26.40 18.17 9.47
N LYS A 81 25.12 17.84 9.45
CA LYS A 81 24.61 16.48 9.25
C LYS A 81 23.77 16.36 8.01
N PHE A 82 24.02 15.28 7.28
CA PHE A 82 23.17 14.76 6.22
C PHE A 82 22.55 13.44 6.65
N VAL A 83 21.34 13.15 6.16
CA VAL A 83 20.64 11.89 6.37
C VAL A 83 20.74 10.97 5.16
N GLU A 84 21.09 11.54 3.99
CA GLU A 84 21.21 10.80 2.76
C GLU A 84 22.25 11.42 1.81
N VAL A 85 22.97 10.55 1.07
CA VAL A 85 23.76 10.91 -0.11
C VAL A 85 23.18 10.20 -1.32
N TRP A 86 22.85 10.98 -2.34
CA TRP A 86 22.22 10.51 -3.56
C TRP A 86 23.19 10.52 -4.74
N MET A 87 23.51 9.32 -5.25
CA MET A 87 24.44 9.09 -6.36
C MET A 87 23.67 8.57 -7.56
N ASP A 88 23.39 9.45 -8.51
CA ASP A 88 22.68 9.11 -9.74
C ASP A 88 23.41 8.04 -10.55
N GLY A 89 22.68 7.01 -10.97
CA GLY A 89 23.20 5.97 -11.87
C GLY A 89 23.16 6.36 -13.34
N ALA A 90 22.48 7.46 -13.69
CA ALA A 90 22.33 7.90 -15.07
C ALA A 90 23.66 8.39 -15.67
N ARG A 91 23.83 8.12 -16.96
CA ARG A 91 24.91 8.63 -17.81
C ARG A 91 24.32 9.07 -19.13
N GLY A 92 24.85 10.15 -19.71
CA GLY A 92 24.39 10.63 -21.03
C GLY A 92 24.69 9.63 -22.16
N ASP A 93 23.97 9.76 -23.23
CA ASP A 93 24.15 8.95 -24.44
C ASP A 93 25.59 9.11 -24.97
N GLY A 94 26.24 7.98 -25.25
CA GLY A 94 27.62 7.96 -25.72
C GLY A 94 28.69 8.25 -24.66
N ALA A 95 28.33 8.42 -23.38
CA ALA A 95 29.28 8.60 -22.31
C ALA A 95 30.24 7.40 -22.20
N GLN A 96 31.53 7.68 -22.01
CA GLN A 96 32.52 6.64 -21.76
C GLN A 96 32.21 5.90 -20.45
N LYS A 97 32.47 4.59 -20.43
CA LYS A 97 32.32 3.76 -19.23
C LYS A 97 33.59 3.88 -18.39
N VAL A 98 33.58 4.76 -17.41
CA VAL A 98 34.60 4.88 -16.38
C VAL A 98 34.28 3.90 -15.24
N THR A 99 35.28 3.20 -14.73
CA THR A 99 35.14 2.32 -13.56
C THR A 99 35.16 3.16 -12.30
N TYR A 100 34.06 3.14 -11.55
CA TYR A 100 33.93 3.91 -10.31
C TYR A 100 34.43 3.13 -9.09
N THR A 101 35.08 3.81 -8.15
CA THR A 101 35.55 3.23 -6.88
C THR A 101 34.52 3.42 -5.76
N PHE A 102 33.30 2.89 -5.96
CA PHE A 102 32.18 3.06 -5.02
C PHE A 102 32.53 2.68 -3.58
N ASP A 103 33.28 1.61 -3.36
CA ASP A 103 33.66 1.18 -2.00
C ASP A 103 34.40 2.29 -1.24
N LYS A 104 35.37 2.98 -1.90
CA LYS A 104 36.11 4.11 -1.31
C LYS A 104 35.18 5.28 -1.01
N TRP A 105 34.20 5.52 -1.87
CA TRP A 105 33.24 6.60 -1.71
C TRP A 105 32.27 6.32 -0.57
N PHE A 106 31.73 5.10 -0.48
CA PHE A 106 30.86 4.68 0.61
C PHE A 106 31.57 4.73 1.97
N ASP A 107 32.84 4.30 2.02
CA ASP A 107 33.65 4.39 3.24
C ASP A 107 33.87 5.85 3.67
N ALA A 108 34.11 6.76 2.73
CA ALA A 108 34.25 8.18 3.02
C ALA A 108 32.92 8.78 3.55
N ILE A 109 31.78 8.43 2.96
CA ILE A 109 30.45 8.86 3.42
C ILE A 109 30.20 8.38 4.85
N ARG A 110 30.38 7.07 5.11
CA ARG A 110 30.18 6.50 6.45
C ARG A 110 31.12 7.08 7.50
N LYS A 111 32.37 7.35 7.12
CA LYS A 111 33.34 7.99 8.00
C LYS A 111 32.95 9.41 8.38
N ALA A 112 32.42 10.20 7.44
CA ALA A 112 32.04 11.59 7.66
C ALA A 112 30.70 11.73 8.38
N GLN A 113 29.71 10.90 8.04
CA GLN A 113 28.30 11.09 8.43
C GLN A 113 27.72 9.92 9.27
N GLY A 114 28.43 8.78 9.38
CA GLY A 114 27.94 7.59 10.07
C GLY A 114 27.04 6.73 9.19
N ASP A 115 26.11 6.00 9.81
CA ASP A 115 25.17 5.12 9.11
C ASP A 115 23.98 5.92 8.62
N ILE A 116 24.08 6.41 7.38
CA ILE A 116 23.05 7.19 6.69
C ILE A 116 22.55 6.44 5.44
N ALA A 117 21.46 6.95 4.86
CA ALA A 117 20.99 6.46 3.57
C ALA A 117 22.01 6.78 2.47
N ILE A 118 22.30 5.79 1.63
CA ILE A 118 23.13 5.95 0.44
C ILE A 118 22.34 5.39 -0.74
N PHE A 119 21.85 6.29 -1.58
CA PHE A 119 21.22 5.91 -2.85
C PHE A 119 22.32 5.74 -3.92
N SER A 120 22.33 4.61 -4.60
CA SER A 120 23.32 4.34 -5.63
C SER A 120 22.83 3.27 -6.61
N ALA A 121 23.45 3.23 -7.79
CA ALA A 121 23.33 2.13 -8.75
C ALA A 121 24.09 0.85 -8.28
N GLU A 122 25.02 0.99 -7.33
CA GLU A 122 25.66 -0.13 -6.66
C GLU A 122 24.87 -0.61 -5.45
N PRO A 123 25.05 -1.85 -4.98
CA PRO A 123 24.35 -2.37 -3.82
C PRO A 123 24.63 -1.57 -2.55
N THR A 124 23.61 -0.87 -2.07
CA THR A 124 23.64 -0.06 -0.84
C THR A 124 22.35 -0.27 -0.05
N ASN A 125 22.15 0.52 1.02
CA ASN A 125 20.94 0.45 1.85
C ASN A 125 19.71 1.12 1.21
N VAL A 126 19.89 1.89 0.11
CA VAL A 126 18.80 2.46 -0.70
C VAL A 126 19.04 2.16 -2.18
N ARG A 127 18.03 1.72 -2.88
CA ARG A 127 18.05 1.49 -4.33
C ARG A 127 16.96 2.29 -5.03
N TRP A 128 17.18 2.62 -6.28
CA TRP A 128 16.12 3.13 -7.15
C TRP A 128 15.00 2.12 -7.34
N ILE A 129 13.74 2.58 -7.32
CA ILE A 129 12.56 1.71 -7.49
C ILE A 129 12.33 1.28 -8.95
N GLY A 130 13.17 1.66 -9.90
CA GLY A 130 13.11 1.23 -11.29
C GLY A 130 12.14 2.01 -12.16
N ASN A 131 11.56 3.08 -11.68
CA ASN A 131 10.73 4.02 -12.45
C ASN A 131 10.68 5.40 -11.79
N GLU A 132 10.39 6.43 -12.61
CA GLU A 132 10.24 7.82 -12.18
C GLU A 132 8.76 8.24 -12.06
N LYS A 133 7.90 7.31 -11.70
CA LYS A 133 6.45 7.54 -11.55
C LYS A 133 6.03 7.67 -10.09
N GLY A 134 6.94 7.44 -9.15
CA GLY A 134 6.65 7.38 -7.73
C GLY A 134 5.86 6.13 -7.33
N ILE A 135 6.01 5.02 -8.05
CA ILE A 135 5.21 3.80 -7.86
C ILE A 135 6.11 2.60 -7.52
N ALA A 136 5.98 2.11 -6.31
CA ALA A 136 6.59 0.87 -5.88
C ALA A 136 5.83 -0.36 -6.40
N GLY A 137 6.51 -1.48 -6.52
CA GLY A 137 5.93 -2.76 -6.93
C GLY A 137 4.87 -3.32 -5.98
N ASP A 138 4.17 -4.31 -6.45
CA ASP A 138 3.31 -5.16 -5.64
C ASP A 138 3.43 -6.61 -6.16
N PRO A 139 4.23 -7.45 -5.51
CA PRO A 139 4.96 -7.25 -4.24
C PRO A 139 6.12 -6.25 -4.32
N VAL A 140 6.53 -5.73 -3.17
CA VAL A 140 7.79 -5.02 -3.01
C VAL A 140 8.57 -5.59 -1.81
N TRP A 141 9.77 -6.08 -2.09
CA TRP A 141 10.71 -6.59 -1.08
C TRP A 141 11.85 -5.58 -0.91
N HIS A 142 12.17 -5.26 0.34
CA HIS A 142 13.33 -4.40 0.65
C HIS A 142 14.61 -5.21 0.86
N LYS A 143 14.74 -6.26 0.05
CA LYS A 143 15.92 -7.12 -0.05
C LYS A 143 16.34 -7.24 -1.51
N VAL A 144 17.62 -7.40 -1.74
CA VAL A 144 18.21 -7.61 -3.07
C VAL A 144 19.36 -8.63 -3.00
N ASN A 145 19.65 -9.24 -4.13
CA ASN A 145 20.92 -9.94 -4.34
C ASN A 145 21.94 -8.93 -4.90
N PRO A 146 23.07 -8.67 -4.18
CA PRO A 146 24.06 -7.68 -4.62
C PRO A 146 24.61 -7.93 -6.03
N ASP A 147 24.83 -9.19 -6.39
CA ASP A 147 25.37 -9.54 -7.71
C ASP A 147 24.37 -9.25 -8.82
N LYS A 148 23.07 -9.43 -8.57
CA LYS A 148 22.05 -9.05 -9.54
C LYS A 148 22.01 -7.53 -9.74
N ILE A 149 22.23 -6.73 -8.68
CA ILE A 149 22.32 -5.26 -8.80
C ILE A 149 23.51 -4.86 -9.66
N ARG A 150 24.71 -5.42 -9.42
CA ARG A 150 25.94 -5.12 -10.19
C ARG A 150 25.84 -5.51 -11.67
N ASN A 151 25.05 -6.52 -11.99
CA ASN A 151 24.93 -7.08 -13.33
C ASN A 151 23.77 -6.48 -14.15
N ASN A 152 23.58 -5.16 -14.06
CA ASN A 152 22.56 -4.43 -14.82
C ASN A 152 21.13 -4.97 -14.60
N PRO A 153 20.56 -4.75 -13.41
CA PRO A 153 19.25 -5.26 -13.04
C PRO A 153 18.14 -4.71 -13.95
N SER A 154 17.12 -5.51 -14.21
CA SER A 154 15.92 -4.99 -14.90
C SER A 154 15.17 -4.00 -14.00
N ASN A 155 14.43 -3.07 -14.60
CA ASN A 155 13.55 -2.15 -13.87
C ASN A 155 12.52 -2.92 -13.03
N SER A 156 12.04 -4.06 -13.51
CA SER A 156 11.13 -4.92 -12.76
C SER A 156 11.81 -5.49 -11.51
N TYR A 157 13.07 -5.93 -11.59
CA TYR A 157 13.81 -6.41 -10.42
C TYR A 157 14.01 -5.30 -9.38
N LEU A 158 14.39 -4.10 -9.83
CA LEU A 158 14.53 -2.93 -8.96
C LEU A 158 13.19 -2.57 -8.30
N ASN A 159 12.09 -2.68 -9.04
CA ASN A 159 10.76 -2.33 -8.55
C ASN A 159 10.25 -3.30 -7.47
N HIS A 160 10.43 -4.60 -7.68
CA HIS A 160 9.88 -5.62 -6.79
C HIS A 160 10.86 -6.10 -5.70
N GLY A 161 12.18 -5.87 -5.88
CA GLY A 161 13.20 -6.46 -5.02
C GLY A 161 13.28 -7.98 -5.19
N ASP A 162 13.84 -8.67 -4.18
CA ASP A 162 14.11 -10.09 -4.24
C ASP A 162 13.72 -10.75 -2.90
N PRO A 163 12.71 -11.64 -2.87
CA PRO A 163 12.35 -12.37 -1.65
C PRO A 163 13.48 -13.23 -1.09
N GLU A 164 14.41 -13.69 -1.95
CA GLU A 164 15.60 -14.45 -1.58
C GLU A 164 16.86 -13.57 -1.44
N GLY A 165 16.70 -12.25 -1.48
CA GLY A 165 17.80 -11.30 -1.37
C GLY A 165 18.50 -11.38 -0.02
N GLU A 166 19.82 -11.25 -0.04
CA GLU A 166 20.70 -11.35 1.14
C GLU A 166 21.01 -9.98 1.77
N GLN A 167 20.88 -8.90 1.00
CA GLN A 167 21.15 -7.54 1.45
C GLN A 167 19.86 -6.74 1.61
N TYR A 168 19.70 -6.08 2.76
CA TYR A 168 18.63 -5.10 2.94
C TYR A 168 18.93 -3.85 2.10
N SER A 169 17.97 -3.45 1.27
CA SER A 169 18.05 -2.28 0.38
C SER A 169 16.65 -1.75 0.17
N VAL A 170 16.34 -0.63 0.80
CA VAL A 170 15.03 0.01 0.66
C VAL A 170 14.87 0.52 -0.77
N GLY A 171 13.73 0.21 -1.41
CA GLY A 171 13.39 0.86 -2.67
C GLY A 171 12.95 2.29 -2.40
N GLU A 172 13.53 3.28 -3.08
CA GLU A 172 13.08 4.67 -3.04
C GLU A 172 12.33 5.01 -4.33
N ALA A 173 11.13 5.57 -4.16
CA ALA A 173 10.26 5.97 -5.25
C ALA A 173 10.43 7.47 -5.53
N ASP A 174 10.93 7.80 -6.69
CA ASP A 174 11.16 9.16 -7.14
C ASP A 174 10.14 9.60 -8.20
N VAL A 175 9.71 10.84 -8.12
CA VAL A 175 8.79 11.46 -9.08
C VAL A 175 8.83 12.97 -8.96
N SER A 176 8.62 13.67 -10.06
CA SER A 176 8.44 15.12 -10.02
C SER A 176 6.98 15.51 -9.81
N ILE A 177 6.74 16.59 -9.06
CA ILE A 177 5.40 17.20 -8.94
C ILE A 177 4.86 17.70 -10.29
N ARG A 178 5.76 17.96 -11.25
CA ARG A 178 5.46 18.41 -12.63
C ARG A 178 5.80 17.32 -13.65
N SER A 179 5.61 17.62 -14.91
CA SER A 179 6.01 16.73 -16.01
C SER A 179 7.51 16.91 -16.30
N GLY A 180 8.36 16.07 -15.73
CA GLY A 180 9.81 16.12 -15.83
C GLY A 180 10.48 16.81 -14.63
N TRP A 181 11.83 16.77 -14.62
CA TRP A 181 12.64 17.12 -13.44
C TRP A 181 12.91 18.62 -13.29
N PHE A 182 12.76 19.39 -14.36
CA PHE A 182 13.05 20.81 -14.36
C PHE A 182 11.78 21.63 -14.55
N TYR A 183 11.83 22.89 -14.10
CA TYR A 183 10.71 23.82 -14.23
C TYR A 183 10.50 24.29 -15.67
N HIS A 184 9.24 24.32 -16.08
CA HIS A 184 8.77 24.92 -17.34
C HIS A 184 7.47 25.70 -17.07
N ASP A 185 7.38 26.92 -17.65
CA ASP A 185 6.23 27.82 -17.41
C ASP A 185 4.88 27.25 -17.93
N ASN A 186 4.92 26.35 -18.89
CA ASN A 186 3.73 25.73 -19.51
C ASN A 186 3.29 24.44 -18.82
N GLN A 187 3.81 24.13 -17.64
CA GLN A 187 3.46 22.93 -16.89
C GLN A 187 2.76 23.31 -15.57
N GLU A 188 1.79 22.50 -15.20
CA GLU A 188 1.09 22.58 -13.92
C GLU A 188 1.53 21.45 -12.97
N PRO A 189 1.43 21.63 -11.64
CA PRO A 189 1.65 20.54 -10.70
C PRO A 189 0.59 19.45 -10.85
N LYS A 190 0.97 18.22 -10.54
CA LYS A 190 0.03 17.10 -10.41
C LYS A 190 -1.15 17.48 -9.53
N SER A 191 -2.31 16.92 -9.83
CA SER A 191 -3.50 17.10 -8.99
C SER A 191 -3.29 16.49 -7.60
N LEU A 192 -4.06 16.95 -6.62
CA LEU A 192 -4.06 16.36 -5.28
C LEU A 192 -4.33 14.85 -5.33
N ARG A 193 -5.27 14.42 -6.16
CA ARG A 193 -5.62 13.02 -6.36
C ARG A 193 -4.44 12.19 -6.88
N GLU A 194 -3.71 12.68 -7.89
CA GLU A 194 -2.51 12.01 -8.39
C GLU A 194 -1.43 11.89 -7.31
N LEU A 195 -1.20 12.94 -6.52
CA LEU A 195 -0.23 12.90 -5.43
C LEU A 195 -0.65 11.91 -4.33
N MET A 196 -1.94 11.82 -4.02
CA MET A 196 -2.45 10.83 -3.06
C MET A 196 -2.35 9.40 -3.61
N ASP A 197 -2.63 9.18 -4.90
CA ASP A 197 -2.42 7.87 -5.54
C ASP A 197 -0.94 7.45 -5.50
N ILE A 198 -0.03 8.37 -5.81
CA ILE A 198 1.41 8.17 -5.67
C ILE A 198 1.76 7.82 -4.21
N TYR A 199 1.23 8.54 -3.24
CA TYR A 199 1.47 8.28 -1.83
C TYR A 199 1.03 6.88 -1.40
N PHE A 200 -0.17 6.45 -1.81
CA PHE A 200 -0.65 5.09 -1.52
C PHE A 200 0.20 4.01 -2.19
N LYS A 201 0.78 4.30 -3.36
CA LYS A 201 1.59 3.34 -4.15
C LYS A 201 3.10 3.43 -3.88
N SER A 202 3.55 4.39 -3.07
CA SER A 202 4.93 4.49 -2.58
C SER A 202 4.99 4.30 -1.07
N VAL A 203 4.70 5.34 -0.29
CA VAL A 203 4.71 5.28 1.18
C VAL A 203 3.72 4.23 1.69
N GLY A 204 2.57 4.11 1.07
CA GLY A 204 1.58 3.08 1.37
C GLY A 204 2.02 1.65 1.03
N ARG A 205 3.17 1.47 0.36
CA ARG A 205 3.83 0.17 0.12
C ARG A 205 5.18 0.05 0.83
N GLY A 206 5.40 0.87 1.85
CA GLY A 206 6.59 0.84 2.69
C GLY A 206 7.84 1.44 2.04
N THR A 207 7.70 2.22 0.98
CA THR A 207 8.76 2.81 0.16
C THR A 207 8.82 4.31 0.40
N PRO A 208 9.95 4.94 0.75
CA PRO A 208 10.05 6.40 0.83
C PRO A 208 9.74 7.04 -0.53
N LEU A 209 9.13 8.22 -0.49
CA LEU A 209 8.80 9.02 -1.66
C LEU A 209 9.72 10.22 -1.76
N LEU A 210 10.54 10.27 -2.81
CA LEU A 210 11.30 11.44 -3.22
C LEU A 210 10.44 12.25 -4.21
N LEU A 211 9.79 13.31 -3.74
CA LEU A 211 8.98 14.20 -4.55
C LEU A 211 9.79 15.43 -4.98
N ASN A 212 10.20 15.49 -6.23
CA ASN A 212 10.92 16.64 -6.77
C ASN A 212 10.00 17.84 -6.96
N ILE A 213 10.42 19.01 -6.45
CA ILE A 213 9.78 20.29 -6.67
C ILE A 213 10.79 21.22 -7.36
N PRO A 214 10.69 21.40 -8.69
CA PRO A 214 11.69 22.17 -9.43
C PRO A 214 11.55 23.67 -9.16
N PRO A 215 12.62 24.36 -8.74
CA PRO A 215 12.61 25.81 -8.63
C PRO A 215 12.57 26.45 -10.02
N ASN A 216 11.94 27.63 -10.12
CA ASN A 216 11.97 28.45 -11.33
C ASN A 216 13.36 29.10 -11.55
N GLN A 217 13.49 29.90 -12.61
CA GLN A 217 14.75 30.58 -12.96
C GLN A 217 15.22 31.58 -11.91
N ASP A 218 14.33 32.06 -11.02
CA ASP A 218 14.67 32.91 -9.87
C ASP A 218 15.15 32.10 -8.65
N GLY A 219 15.19 30.76 -8.75
CA GLY A 219 15.52 29.86 -7.64
C GLY A 219 14.41 29.73 -6.59
N LYS A 220 13.15 29.96 -6.98
CA LYS A 220 11.98 29.92 -6.08
C LYS A 220 11.00 28.83 -6.51
N PHE A 221 10.36 28.22 -5.53
CA PHE A 221 9.15 27.44 -5.81
C PHE A 221 8.02 28.38 -6.19
N VAL A 222 7.29 28.03 -7.25
CA VAL A 222 6.15 28.84 -7.71
C VAL A 222 4.92 28.63 -6.82
N ASP A 223 4.05 29.63 -6.75
CA ASP A 223 2.90 29.63 -5.85
C ASP A 223 1.97 28.42 -6.06
N ALA A 224 1.80 27.96 -7.30
CA ALA A 224 0.99 26.79 -7.63
C ALA A 224 1.53 25.51 -6.98
N ASP A 225 2.85 25.27 -7.00
CA ASP A 225 3.48 24.12 -6.38
C ASP A 225 3.40 24.19 -4.85
N VAL A 226 3.64 25.39 -4.29
CA VAL A 226 3.51 25.64 -2.84
C VAL A 226 2.09 25.41 -2.37
N ALA A 227 1.09 25.88 -3.11
CA ALA A 227 -0.33 25.64 -2.80
C ALA A 227 -0.66 24.14 -2.84
N ARG A 228 -0.20 23.42 -3.87
CA ARG A 228 -0.42 21.97 -4.01
C ARG A 228 0.23 21.16 -2.88
N LEU A 229 1.46 21.51 -2.48
CA LEU A 229 2.14 20.86 -1.37
C LEU A 229 1.42 21.07 -0.03
N LYS A 230 0.91 22.28 0.21
CA LYS A 230 0.11 22.58 1.40
C LYS A 230 -1.18 21.79 1.43
N GLU A 231 -1.88 21.70 0.30
CA GLU A 231 -3.09 20.93 0.14
C GLU A 231 -2.82 19.43 0.36
N PHE A 232 -1.74 18.90 -0.21
CA PHE A 232 -1.30 17.51 -0.01
C PHE A 232 -1.00 17.22 1.46
N ARG A 233 -0.22 18.10 2.13
CA ARG A 233 0.08 17.95 3.56
C ARG A 233 -1.18 18.00 4.42
N GLN A 234 -2.08 18.95 4.19
CA GLN A 234 -3.34 19.04 4.92
C GLN A 234 -4.20 17.80 4.75
N THR A 235 -4.22 17.22 3.55
CA THR A 235 -4.96 15.99 3.26
C THR A 235 -4.37 14.79 4.00
N LEU A 236 -3.04 14.67 4.06
CA LEU A 236 -2.39 13.64 4.87
C LEU A 236 -2.65 13.81 6.37
N ASP A 237 -2.62 15.05 6.88
CA ASP A 237 -2.94 15.35 8.28
C ASP A 237 -4.39 14.96 8.62
N GLN A 238 -5.32 15.20 7.70
CA GLN A 238 -6.72 14.79 7.85
C GLN A 238 -6.87 13.25 7.79
N LEU A 239 -6.19 12.57 6.87
CA LEU A 239 -6.22 11.12 6.74
C LEU A 239 -5.81 10.43 8.04
N TYR A 240 -4.72 10.90 8.66
CA TYR A 240 -4.17 10.32 9.88
C TYR A 240 -4.70 10.94 11.18
N SER A 241 -5.68 11.85 11.10
CA SER A 241 -6.18 12.55 12.29
C SER A 241 -6.91 11.68 13.28
N VAL A 242 -7.54 10.59 12.81
CA VAL A 242 -8.30 9.63 13.64
C VAL A 242 -7.97 8.23 13.19
N ASP A 243 -7.41 7.43 14.08
CA ASP A 243 -7.29 5.99 13.91
C ASP A 243 -8.47 5.28 14.61
N TYR A 244 -9.38 4.72 13.82
CA TYR A 244 -10.56 4.01 14.34
C TYR A 244 -10.24 2.67 14.98
N ALA A 245 -9.02 2.14 14.76
CA ALA A 245 -8.54 0.90 15.38
C ALA A 245 -7.78 1.14 16.69
N ALA A 246 -7.47 2.40 17.05
CA ALA A 246 -6.71 2.70 18.27
C ALA A 246 -7.41 2.14 19.52
N GLY A 247 -6.74 1.21 20.20
CA GLY A 247 -7.26 0.54 21.39
C GLY A 247 -8.43 -0.43 21.13
N ALA A 248 -8.69 -0.80 19.87
CA ALA A 248 -9.70 -1.80 19.52
C ALA A 248 -9.34 -3.16 20.13
N LEU A 249 -10.36 -3.93 20.48
CA LEU A 249 -10.17 -5.32 20.93
C LEU A 249 -9.76 -6.17 19.73
N VAL A 250 -8.77 -7.03 19.93
CA VAL A 250 -8.25 -7.92 18.90
C VAL A 250 -8.35 -9.37 19.35
N GLU A 251 -8.99 -10.19 18.54
CA GLU A 251 -9.09 -11.63 18.71
C GLU A 251 -8.31 -12.32 17.59
N ALA A 252 -7.27 -13.08 17.93
CA ALA A 252 -6.45 -13.81 16.96
C ALA A 252 -6.76 -15.31 17.03
N ASP A 253 -6.70 -15.97 15.86
CA ASP A 253 -6.85 -17.44 15.75
C ASP A 253 -5.79 -18.20 16.53
N SER A 254 -4.59 -17.62 16.61
CA SER A 254 -3.49 -18.13 17.40
C SER A 254 -2.54 -17.00 17.82
N THR A 255 -1.85 -17.23 18.92
CA THR A 255 -0.83 -16.30 19.42
C THR A 255 0.37 -17.09 19.95
N ARG A 256 1.56 -16.65 19.61
CA ARG A 256 2.81 -17.23 20.11
C ARG A 256 2.83 -17.21 21.65
N ARG A 257 3.22 -18.32 22.25
CA ARG A 257 3.25 -18.50 23.71
C ARG A 257 4.31 -17.65 24.39
N ASN A 258 4.18 -16.34 24.28
CA ASN A 258 5.05 -15.38 24.93
C ASN A 258 4.31 -14.04 25.04
N SER A 259 4.32 -13.40 26.20
CA SER A 259 3.66 -12.11 26.46
C SER A 259 4.14 -10.97 25.53
N HIS A 260 5.29 -11.14 24.86
CA HIS A 260 5.79 -10.17 23.88
C HIS A 260 5.00 -10.14 22.56
N TYR A 261 4.11 -11.10 22.32
CA TYR A 261 3.40 -11.26 21.04
C TYR A 261 1.87 -11.30 21.18
N ALA A 262 1.32 -10.57 22.13
CA ALA A 262 -0.12 -10.55 22.36
C ALA A 262 -0.90 -9.89 21.20
N ALA A 263 -2.12 -10.38 20.90
CA ALA A 263 -2.96 -9.79 19.86
C ALA A 263 -3.31 -8.32 20.11
N SER A 264 -3.45 -7.91 21.39
CA SER A 264 -3.70 -6.52 21.78
C SER A 264 -2.59 -5.54 21.37
N HIS A 265 -1.39 -6.03 21.07
CA HIS A 265 -0.29 -5.20 20.61
C HIS A 265 -0.50 -4.65 19.18
N LEU A 266 -1.45 -5.20 18.44
CA LEU A 266 -1.78 -4.70 17.11
C LEU A 266 -2.44 -3.32 17.12
N THR A 267 -3.02 -2.89 18.24
CA THR A 267 -3.81 -1.66 18.36
C THR A 267 -3.40 -0.77 19.53
N ASP A 268 -2.29 -1.08 20.21
CA ASP A 268 -1.80 -0.32 21.39
C ASP A 268 -1.02 0.96 21.03
N GLY A 269 -0.63 1.12 19.74
CA GLY A 269 0.11 2.27 19.25
C GLY A 269 1.61 2.26 19.61
N ASP A 270 2.13 1.18 20.21
CA ASP A 270 3.55 1.02 20.50
C ASP A 270 4.24 0.15 19.44
N GLU A 271 5.01 0.77 18.56
CA GLU A 271 5.75 0.05 17.50
C GLU A 271 6.81 -0.94 18.02
N LYS A 272 7.10 -0.94 19.32
CA LYS A 272 8.04 -1.88 19.95
C LYS A 272 7.37 -3.18 20.39
N THR A 273 6.07 -3.21 20.49
CA THR A 273 5.27 -4.40 20.78
C THR A 273 4.85 -5.07 19.48
N SER A 274 4.46 -6.34 19.50
CA SER A 274 4.11 -7.08 18.30
C SER A 274 3.12 -8.20 18.60
N TRP A 275 2.43 -8.65 17.56
CA TRP A 275 1.73 -9.92 17.53
C TRP A 275 2.42 -10.89 16.57
N ALA A 276 2.38 -12.16 16.92
CA ALA A 276 2.75 -13.25 16.02
C ALA A 276 1.82 -14.45 16.27
N PRO A 277 1.42 -15.22 15.24
CA PRO A 277 0.71 -16.47 15.42
C PRO A 277 1.58 -17.52 16.11
N ALA A 278 1.06 -18.74 16.26
CA ALA A 278 1.81 -19.86 16.82
C ALA A 278 3.17 -20.05 16.13
N ASP A 279 4.13 -20.65 16.86
CA ASP A 279 5.47 -20.89 16.32
C ASP A 279 5.40 -21.71 15.01
N ASP A 280 6.28 -21.36 14.08
CA ASP A 280 6.40 -21.97 12.74
C ASP A 280 5.19 -21.80 11.81
N ALA A 281 4.11 -21.15 12.26
CA ALA A 281 2.99 -20.83 11.37
C ALA A 281 3.41 -19.78 10.34
N LYS A 282 3.07 -20.00 9.08
CA LYS A 282 3.24 -19.04 7.97
C LYS A 282 1.96 -18.30 7.63
N THR A 283 0.88 -18.67 8.27
CA THR A 283 -0.45 -18.08 8.15
C THR A 283 -0.98 -17.71 9.53
N GLY A 284 -1.99 -16.89 9.58
CA GLY A 284 -2.67 -16.51 10.81
C GLY A 284 -3.73 -15.47 10.53
N SER A 285 -4.72 -15.36 11.39
CA SER A 285 -5.77 -14.37 11.25
C SER A 285 -6.13 -13.71 12.58
N PHE A 286 -6.68 -12.51 12.48
CA PHE A 286 -7.22 -11.82 13.63
C PHE A 286 -8.39 -10.94 13.23
N VAL A 287 -9.27 -10.70 14.20
CA VAL A 287 -10.44 -9.84 14.06
C VAL A 287 -10.29 -8.65 15.00
N LEU A 288 -10.53 -7.45 14.49
CA LEU A 288 -10.65 -6.22 15.28
C LEU A 288 -12.13 -5.95 15.54
N ASP A 289 -12.47 -5.60 16.77
CA ASP A 289 -13.73 -4.98 17.16
C ASP A 289 -13.51 -3.48 17.37
N LEU A 290 -13.95 -2.66 16.46
CA LEU A 290 -13.82 -1.20 16.51
C LEU A 290 -14.76 -0.55 17.58
N GLY A 291 -15.41 -1.37 18.40
CA GLY A 291 -16.31 -0.95 19.49
C GLY A 291 -17.70 -0.51 19.02
N LYS A 292 -17.80 0.09 17.87
CA LYS A 292 -19.04 0.50 17.20
C LYS A 292 -18.84 0.48 15.68
N GLU A 293 -19.93 0.61 14.94
CA GLU A 293 -19.86 0.84 13.50
C GLU A 293 -19.08 2.13 13.20
N GLN A 294 -18.07 2.04 12.33
CA GLN A 294 -17.22 3.13 11.88
C GLN A 294 -17.30 3.21 10.35
N HIS A 295 -17.22 4.43 9.84
CA HIS A 295 -17.15 4.69 8.40
C HIS A 295 -15.69 4.89 7.98
N PHE A 296 -15.14 3.98 7.18
CA PHE A 296 -13.73 3.99 6.76
C PHE A 296 -13.53 3.38 5.38
N ASP A 297 -12.37 3.63 4.78
CA ASP A 297 -11.98 3.09 3.48
C ASP A 297 -10.48 2.78 3.37
N VAL A 298 -9.71 2.96 4.45
CA VAL A 298 -8.26 2.69 4.47
C VAL A 298 -7.90 1.81 5.66
N VAL A 299 -7.14 0.76 5.40
CA VAL A 299 -6.54 -0.09 6.43
C VAL A 299 -5.03 -0.08 6.27
N GLU A 300 -4.32 0.14 7.37
CA GLU A 300 -2.87 0.07 7.46
C GLU A 300 -2.44 -1.20 8.19
N LEU A 301 -1.44 -1.89 7.64
CA LEU A 301 -0.73 -2.97 8.30
C LEU A 301 0.75 -2.61 8.42
N LYS A 302 1.40 -3.02 9.52
CA LYS A 302 2.84 -2.84 9.75
C LYS A 302 3.48 -4.13 10.20
N GLU A 303 4.57 -4.56 9.54
CA GLU A 303 5.44 -5.62 10.06
C GLU A 303 6.49 -5.04 11.00
N THR A 304 6.89 -5.83 11.98
CA THR A 304 8.04 -5.55 12.83
C THR A 304 9.32 -5.72 12.01
N ILE A 305 9.65 -4.68 11.23
CA ILE A 305 10.67 -4.74 10.16
C ILE A 305 12.07 -5.07 10.70
N GLU A 306 12.36 -4.78 11.97
CA GLU A 306 13.59 -5.18 12.65
C GLU A 306 13.78 -6.70 12.74
N LYS A 307 12.69 -7.46 12.61
CA LYS A 307 12.68 -8.93 12.55
C LYS A 307 12.68 -9.44 11.10
N GLY A 308 12.74 -8.55 10.13
CA GLY A 308 12.72 -8.82 8.69
C GLY A 308 11.32 -8.83 8.09
N GLN A 309 11.24 -8.46 6.81
CA GLN A 309 10.02 -8.54 6.01
C GLN A 309 9.70 -10.00 5.69
N ARG A 310 8.49 -10.46 5.96
CA ARG A 310 8.13 -11.89 5.90
C ARG A 310 6.85 -12.16 5.14
N ILE A 311 5.84 -11.29 5.26
CA ILE A 311 4.52 -11.50 4.68
C ILE A 311 4.60 -11.37 3.16
N SER A 312 4.02 -12.37 2.45
CA SER A 312 3.94 -12.45 0.99
C SER A 312 2.50 -12.48 0.47
N GLY A 313 1.51 -12.59 1.35
CA GLY A 313 0.10 -12.54 0.98
C GLY A 313 -0.81 -12.30 2.17
N PHE A 314 -1.83 -11.47 1.98
CA PHE A 314 -2.88 -11.23 2.98
C PHE A 314 -4.19 -10.79 2.34
N THR A 315 -5.29 -10.99 3.07
CA THR A 315 -6.62 -10.47 2.76
C THR A 315 -7.19 -9.68 3.92
N ILE A 316 -8.05 -8.73 3.61
CA ILE A 316 -8.81 -7.94 4.57
C ILE A 316 -10.28 -8.08 4.23
N ASP A 317 -11.07 -8.49 5.21
CA ASP A 317 -12.53 -8.55 5.11
C ASP A 317 -13.15 -7.63 6.16
N VAL A 318 -14.36 -7.14 5.89
CA VAL A 318 -15.15 -6.34 6.82
C VAL A 318 -16.52 -6.96 6.99
N ALA A 319 -17.13 -6.81 8.15
CA ALA A 319 -18.46 -7.32 8.42
C ALA A 319 -19.50 -6.26 8.00
N VAL A 320 -20.21 -6.50 6.90
CA VAL A 320 -21.30 -5.66 6.42
C VAL A 320 -22.61 -6.44 6.51
N ASN A 321 -23.59 -5.87 7.18
CA ASN A 321 -24.87 -6.58 7.46
C ASN A 321 -24.64 -7.97 8.04
N GLY A 322 -23.57 -8.13 8.92
CA GLY A 322 -23.14 -9.30 9.60
C GLY A 322 -22.48 -10.35 8.67
N GLN A 323 -22.09 -10.17 7.36
CA GLN A 323 -21.26 -11.06 6.49
C GLN A 323 -19.88 -10.50 6.28
N TRP A 324 -18.94 -11.38 6.28
CA TRP A 324 -17.58 -11.02 5.85
C TRP A 324 -17.59 -10.76 4.34
N VAL A 325 -17.33 -9.52 3.96
CA VAL A 325 -17.16 -9.12 2.56
C VAL A 325 -15.72 -8.70 2.33
N PRO A 326 -15.14 -9.02 1.17
CA PRO A 326 -13.79 -8.57 0.85
C PRO A 326 -13.70 -7.03 0.87
N PHE A 327 -12.74 -6.52 1.62
CA PHE A 327 -12.37 -5.10 1.63
C PHE A 327 -11.15 -4.84 0.76
N GLY A 328 -10.15 -5.72 0.84
CA GLY A 328 -8.93 -5.61 0.06
C GLY A 328 -8.01 -6.80 0.25
N ALA A 329 -6.94 -6.82 -0.53
CA ALA A 329 -5.90 -7.82 -0.45
C ALA A 329 -4.55 -7.21 -0.86
N GLY A 330 -3.47 -7.87 -0.53
CA GLY A 330 -2.15 -7.45 -0.94
C GLY A 330 -1.15 -8.59 -0.84
N SER A 331 0.05 -8.34 -1.37
CA SER A 331 1.17 -9.26 -1.30
C SER A 331 2.01 -9.01 -0.06
N THR A 332 3.00 -8.12 -0.16
CA THR A 332 3.92 -7.77 0.94
C THR A 332 3.34 -6.69 1.85
N VAL A 333 3.71 -6.71 3.13
CA VAL A 333 3.39 -5.65 4.09
C VAL A 333 4.61 -4.75 4.30
N GLY A 334 5.70 -5.26 4.84
CA GLY A 334 6.89 -4.49 5.13
C GLY A 334 6.70 -3.45 6.25
N TYR A 335 7.48 -2.37 6.21
CA TYR A 335 7.39 -1.30 7.21
C TYR A 335 5.97 -0.72 7.34
N ARG A 336 5.27 -0.61 6.20
CA ARG A 336 3.91 -0.06 6.10
C ARG A 336 3.21 -0.61 4.87
N ARG A 337 1.94 -0.95 5.01
CA ARG A 337 1.05 -1.27 3.89
C ARG A 337 -0.29 -0.59 4.08
N LEU A 338 -0.63 0.33 3.20
CA LEU A 338 -1.96 0.94 3.12
C LEU A 338 -2.79 0.21 2.06
N ILE A 339 -3.98 -0.20 2.43
CA ILE A 339 -4.99 -0.75 1.51
C ILE A 339 -6.17 0.20 1.50
N LYS A 340 -6.43 0.79 0.33
CA LYS A 340 -7.64 1.58 0.10
C LYS A 340 -8.71 0.68 -0.48
N GLY A 341 -9.78 0.47 0.28
CA GLY A 341 -10.99 -0.22 -0.15
C GLY A 341 -12.08 0.75 -0.61
N GLN A 342 -13.30 0.23 -0.80
CA GLN A 342 -14.50 1.06 -0.87
C GLN A 342 -14.85 1.61 0.52
N PRO A 343 -15.40 2.83 0.61
CA PRO A 343 -15.99 3.31 1.85
C PRO A 343 -17.01 2.31 2.39
N VAL A 344 -16.91 1.98 3.66
CA VAL A 344 -17.75 0.97 4.32
C VAL A 344 -18.10 1.39 5.73
N ASP A 345 -19.33 1.08 6.15
CA ASP A 345 -19.74 1.13 7.54
C ASP A 345 -19.60 -0.27 8.14
N SER A 346 -18.65 -0.43 9.08
CA SER A 346 -18.40 -1.71 9.74
C SER A 346 -17.86 -1.53 11.15
N ARG A 347 -18.24 -2.45 12.04
CA ARG A 347 -17.67 -2.59 13.38
C ARG A 347 -16.52 -3.57 13.41
N TYR A 348 -16.53 -4.59 12.55
CA TYR A 348 -15.56 -5.67 12.59
C TYR A 348 -14.73 -5.72 11.32
N LEU A 349 -13.43 -5.89 11.51
CA LEU A 349 -12.44 -6.04 10.45
C LEU A 349 -11.63 -7.30 10.70
N ARG A 350 -11.48 -8.16 9.70
CA ARG A 350 -10.65 -9.36 9.75
C ARG A 350 -9.46 -9.22 8.83
N VAL A 351 -8.27 -9.49 9.34
CA VAL A 351 -7.06 -9.63 8.54
C VAL A 351 -6.62 -11.09 8.56
N SER A 352 -6.36 -11.65 7.39
CA SER A 352 -5.86 -13.01 7.24
C SER A 352 -4.54 -12.98 6.47
N ILE A 353 -3.45 -13.39 7.12
CA ILE A 353 -2.17 -13.62 6.46
C ILE A 353 -2.26 -14.97 5.77
N THR A 354 -2.21 -14.95 4.45
CA THR A 354 -2.42 -16.13 3.60
C THR A 354 -1.12 -16.82 3.21
N ASP A 355 -0.01 -16.09 3.21
CA ASP A 355 1.33 -16.63 2.95
C ASP A 355 2.42 -15.73 3.56
N ALA A 356 3.53 -16.37 4.00
CA ALA A 356 4.72 -15.69 4.51
C ALA A 356 5.97 -16.56 4.35
N GLN A 357 7.13 -15.94 4.21
CA GLN A 357 8.42 -16.65 4.15
C GLN A 357 8.82 -17.29 5.49
N ALA A 358 8.44 -16.63 6.59
CA ALA A 358 8.63 -17.10 7.96
C ALA A 358 7.43 -16.67 8.80
N THR A 359 7.33 -17.11 10.06
CA THR A 359 6.26 -16.71 10.96
C THR A 359 6.05 -15.19 10.92
N PRO A 360 4.87 -14.68 10.49
CA PRO A 360 4.61 -13.25 10.39
C PRO A 360 4.68 -12.58 11.78
N ILE A 361 5.18 -11.35 11.82
CA ILE A 361 5.23 -10.54 13.04
C ILE A 361 4.77 -9.13 12.67
N LEU A 362 3.62 -8.73 13.20
CA LEU A 362 3.08 -7.39 12.98
C LEU A 362 3.13 -6.57 14.26
N ASN A 363 3.45 -5.29 14.13
CA ASN A 363 3.47 -4.33 15.24
C ASN A 363 2.37 -3.25 15.14
N GLY A 364 1.46 -3.36 14.16
CA GLY A 364 0.36 -2.42 14.09
C GLY A 364 -0.66 -2.72 13.02
N VAL A 365 -1.90 -2.37 13.36
CA VAL A 365 -3.04 -2.26 12.44
C VAL A 365 -3.77 -0.97 12.76
N SER A 366 -4.01 -0.15 11.75
CA SER A 366 -4.77 1.09 11.88
C SER A 366 -5.86 1.17 10.84
N VAL A 367 -6.90 1.94 11.11
CA VAL A 367 -8.06 2.11 10.24
C VAL A 367 -8.36 3.59 10.09
N TYR A 368 -8.43 4.06 8.85
CA TYR A 368 -8.59 5.48 8.54
C TYR A 368 -9.73 5.72 7.54
N LYS A 369 -10.15 6.97 7.48
CA LYS A 369 -11.10 7.47 6.49
C LYS A 369 -10.40 8.45 5.56
N THR A 370 -10.55 8.24 4.25
CA THR A 370 -10.10 9.20 3.23
C THR A 370 -10.84 10.53 3.42
N PRO A 371 -10.12 11.69 3.43
CA PRO A 371 -10.75 13.00 3.50
C PRO A 371 -11.67 13.27 2.30
N ALA A 372 -12.76 14.00 2.53
CA ALA A 372 -13.75 14.33 1.51
C ALA A 372 -13.16 15.05 0.27
N SER A 373 -12.03 15.75 0.42
CA SER A 373 -11.29 16.39 -0.67
C SER A 373 -10.77 15.41 -1.75
N ILE A 374 -10.66 14.12 -1.39
CA ILE A 374 -10.21 13.04 -2.28
C ILE A 374 -11.17 11.85 -2.30
N GLU A 375 -12.32 11.94 -1.59
CA GLU A 375 -13.37 10.92 -1.68
C GLU A 375 -13.83 10.83 -3.14
N GLU A 376 -13.62 9.68 -3.72
CA GLU A 376 -14.36 9.25 -4.89
C GLU A 376 -15.71 8.75 -4.41
N THR A 377 -16.76 9.52 -4.70
CA THR A 377 -18.08 8.92 -4.81
C THR A 377 -18.06 8.13 -6.12
N ASP A 378 -17.56 6.93 -6.10
CA ASP A 378 -17.60 6.02 -7.26
C ASP A 378 -19.06 5.67 -7.64
N GLY A 379 -20.01 6.09 -6.83
CA GLY A 379 -21.44 5.83 -7.02
C GLY A 379 -21.77 4.33 -6.96
N TYR A 380 -20.90 3.51 -6.35
CA TYR A 380 -21.15 2.09 -6.17
C TYR A 380 -21.77 1.80 -4.81
N PRO A 381 -22.80 0.94 -4.73
CA PRO A 381 -23.35 0.50 -3.45
C PRO A 381 -22.36 -0.40 -2.68
N LEU A 382 -22.54 -0.49 -1.36
CA LEU A 382 -21.75 -1.34 -0.48
C LEU A 382 -22.03 -2.83 -0.71
N GLY A 383 -21.06 -3.68 -0.39
CA GLY A 383 -21.22 -5.14 -0.51
C GLY A 383 -20.90 -5.70 -1.89
N LEU A 384 -20.11 -4.98 -2.67
CA LEU A 384 -19.69 -5.40 -4.00
C LEU A 384 -18.46 -6.33 -3.97
N THR A 385 -18.50 -7.38 -4.78
CA THR A 385 -17.33 -8.18 -5.09
C THR A 385 -16.67 -7.63 -6.35
N TYR A 386 -15.38 -7.32 -6.29
CA TYR A 386 -14.60 -6.89 -7.45
C TYR A 386 -14.02 -8.07 -8.21
N HIS A 387 -14.26 -8.11 -9.51
CA HIS A 387 -13.68 -9.05 -10.46
C HIS A 387 -12.68 -8.29 -11.33
N SER A 388 -11.40 -8.52 -11.07
CA SER A 388 -10.30 -7.87 -11.78
C SER A 388 -10.29 -8.26 -13.25
N ASP A 389 -9.85 -7.35 -14.08
CA ASP A 389 -9.63 -7.58 -15.51
C ASP A 389 -8.61 -8.72 -15.80
N ARG A 390 -7.70 -9.00 -14.88
CA ARG A 390 -6.80 -10.16 -14.96
C ARG A 390 -7.52 -11.51 -14.92
N THR A 391 -8.69 -11.58 -14.32
CA THR A 391 -9.49 -12.81 -14.19
C THR A 391 -10.53 -12.97 -15.29
N ALA A 392 -10.65 -11.98 -16.18
CA ALA A 392 -11.58 -12.07 -17.32
C ALA A 392 -11.12 -13.12 -18.34
N ASP A 393 -12.08 -13.92 -18.83
CA ASP A 393 -11.84 -14.80 -19.97
C ASP A 393 -11.83 -13.96 -21.26
N ARG A 394 -10.71 -13.97 -21.97
CA ARG A 394 -10.51 -13.20 -23.20
C ARG A 394 -10.49 -14.07 -24.44
N GLY A 395 -10.64 -15.37 -24.30
CA GLY A 395 -10.51 -16.31 -25.40
C GLY A 395 -9.17 -16.12 -26.14
N ASN A 396 -9.25 -15.96 -27.49
CA ASN A 396 -8.07 -15.72 -28.32
C ASN A 396 -7.84 -14.21 -28.62
N SER A 397 -8.60 -13.32 -28.00
CA SER A 397 -8.49 -11.87 -28.25
C SER A 397 -7.20 -11.28 -27.67
N GLN A 398 -6.57 -10.37 -28.41
CA GLN A 398 -5.35 -9.72 -27.97
C GLN A 398 -5.67 -8.46 -27.13
N TRP A 399 -5.23 -8.50 -25.89
CA TRP A 399 -5.30 -7.37 -24.97
C TRP A 399 -3.91 -7.01 -24.49
N ASN A 400 -3.66 -5.72 -24.38
CA ASN A 400 -2.40 -5.17 -23.90
C ASN A 400 -2.58 -4.66 -22.48
N GLU A 401 -1.61 -4.92 -21.64
CA GLU A 401 -1.60 -4.37 -20.28
C GLU A 401 -1.21 -2.90 -20.31
N GLU A 402 -1.97 -2.06 -19.64
CA GLU A 402 -1.74 -0.63 -19.57
C GLU A 402 -1.44 -0.21 -18.12
N GLY A 403 -0.39 -0.69 -17.56
CA GLY A 403 0.01 -0.27 -16.22
C GLY A 403 -1.12 -0.39 -15.19
N GLU A 404 -0.86 0.00 -13.96
CA GLU A 404 -1.80 -0.16 -12.86
C GLU A 404 -2.94 0.87 -12.95
N GLY A 405 -4.19 0.41 -13.07
CA GLY A 405 -5.39 1.17 -12.67
C GLY A 405 -5.43 1.33 -11.15
N VAL A 406 -6.34 2.13 -10.61
CA VAL A 406 -6.48 2.38 -9.14
C VAL A 406 -6.71 1.08 -8.36
N ARG A 407 -7.16 0.00 -9.01
CA ARG A 407 -7.48 -1.30 -8.38
C ARG A 407 -6.86 -2.51 -9.07
N GLY A 408 -5.82 -2.33 -9.83
CA GLY A 408 -5.15 -3.40 -10.55
C GLY A 408 -4.76 -2.99 -11.96
N THR A 409 -4.63 -3.96 -12.85
CA THR A 409 -4.26 -3.70 -14.24
C THR A 409 -5.46 -3.25 -15.04
N SER A 410 -5.27 -2.19 -15.82
CA SER A 410 -6.13 -1.86 -16.93
C SER A 410 -5.64 -2.61 -18.18
N MET A 411 -6.54 -3.28 -18.86
CA MET A 411 -6.27 -3.94 -20.12
C MET A 411 -6.96 -3.18 -21.24
N TRP A 412 -6.30 -3.04 -22.38
CA TRP A 412 -6.86 -2.34 -23.54
C TRP A 412 -6.64 -3.10 -24.85
N THR A 413 -7.50 -2.87 -25.81
CA THR A 413 -7.40 -3.45 -27.14
C THR A 413 -7.91 -2.51 -28.22
N LYS A 414 -7.39 -2.67 -29.45
CA LYS A 414 -7.95 -2.10 -30.69
C LYS A 414 -8.47 -3.16 -31.64
N GLU A 415 -8.43 -4.41 -31.25
CA GLU A 415 -8.90 -5.51 -32.08
C GLU A 415 -10.42 -5.51 -32.13
N ALA A 416 -10.99 -5.35 -33.34
CA ALA A 416 -12.43 -5.47 -33.54
C ALA A 416 -12.89 -6.91 -33.26
N GLY A 417 -13.93 -7.06 -32.48
CA GLY A 417 -14.43 -8.36 -32.03
C GLY A 417 -13.74 -8.92 -30.76
N ALA A 418 -12.66 -8.27 -30.28
CA ALA A 418 -12.05 -8.67 -29.01
C ALA A 418 -13.05 -8.58 -27.86
N SER A 419 -13.03 -9.58 -26.98
CA SER A 419 -13.95 -9.67 -25.85
C SER A 419 -13.24 -9.94 -24.52
N ALA A 420 -13.87 -9.53 -23.42
CA ALA A 420 -13.51 -9.86 -22.06
C ALA A 420 -14.77 -10.26 -21.30
N THR A 421 -14.80 -11.51 -20.81
CA THR A 421 -15.95 -12.08 -20.10
C THR A 421 -15.64 -12.28 -18.62
N TYR A 422 -16.52 -11.76 -17.78
CA TYR A 422 -16.46 -11.86 -16.32
C TYR A 422 -17.57 -12.81 -15.85
N HIS A 423 -17.22 -13.74 -14.99
CA HIS A 423 -18.16 -14.64 -14.31
C HIS A 423 -18.39 -14.12 -12.90
N PHE A 424 -19.65 -13.94 -12.50
CA PHE A 424 -19.98 -13.43 -11.17
C PHE A 424 -21.29 -14.01 -10.62
N GLU A 425 -21.40 -13.99 -9.30
CA GLU A 425 -22.63 -14.28 -8.58
C GLU A 425 -23.23 -12.94 -8.12
N GLY A 426 -24.52 -12.73 -8.38
CA GLY A 426 -25.13 -11.47 -7.92
C GLY A 426 -26.47 -11.15 -8.53
N THR A 427 -26.90 -9.90 -8.30
CA THR A 427 -28.14 -9.32 -8.80
C THR A 427 -27.91 -8.07 -9.64
N LYS A 428 -26.67 -7.57 -9.71
CA LYS A 428 -26.29 -6.39 -10.48
C LYS A 428 -24.78 -6.36 -10.70
N ALA A 429 -24.35 -5.78 -11.80
CA ALA A 429 -22.92 -5.54 -12.05
C ALA A 429 -22.68 -4.12 -12.56
N TYR A 430 -21.49 -3.60 -12.25
CA TYR A 430 -21.00 -2.28 -12.65
C TYR A 430 -19.70 -2.47 -13.40
N VAL A 431 -19.58 -1.88 -14.60
CA VAL A 431 -18.37 -1.94 -15.42
C VAL A 431 -17.46 -0.76 -15.10
N VAL A 432 -16.20 -1.07 -14.83
CA VAL A 432 -15.14 -0.09 -14.57
C VAL A 432 -14.18 -0.06 -15.72
N ALA A 433 -13.91 1.13 -16.24
CA ALA A 433 -13.03 1.31 -17.38
C ALA A 433 -12.24 2.62 -17.31
N THR A 434 -11.09 2.66 -17.99
CA THR A 434 -10.44 3.91 -18.35
C THR A 434 -11.19 4.55 -19.50
N VAL A 435 -11.44 5.86 -19.44
CA VAL A 435 -11.95 6.67 -20.56
C VAL A 435 -10.85 7.62 -21.06
N ASP A 436 -10.78 7.83 -22.39
CA ASP A 436 -9.72 8.63 -23.02
C ASP A 436 -10.21 9.25 -24.33
N SER A 437 -9.49 10.25 -24.85
CA SER A 437 -9.79 10.91 -26.13
C SER A 437 -9.65 9.99 -27.35
N GLY A 438 -8.81 8.96 -27.25
CA GLY A 438 -8.61 7.94 -28.28
C GLY A 438 -9.46 6.69 -28.13
N HIS A 439 -10.38 6.65 -27.13
CA HIS A 439 -11.27 5.53 -26.93
C HIS A 439 -12.56 5.65 -27.74
N GLY A 440 -13.21 4.50 -27.96
CA GLY A 440 -14.47 4.39 -28.69
C GLY A 440 -15.57 3.68 -27.90
N GLU A 441 -16.37 2.92 -28.62
CA GLU A 441 -17.53 2.24 -28.06
C GLU A 441 -17.25 0.77 -27.77
N MET A 442 -17.80 0.27 -26.67
CA MET A 442 -17.85 -1.15 -26.35
C MET A 442 -19.27 -1.63 -26.14
N ASP A 443 -19.57 -2.83 -26.61
CA ASP A 443 -20.84 -3.49 -26.40
C ASP A 443 -20.81 -4.29 -25.10
N VAL A 444 -21.89 -4.19 -24.31
CA VAL A 444 -22.05 -4.92 -23.05
C VAL A 444 -23.14 -5.98 -23.21
N TYR A 445 -22.77 -7.21 -22.91
CA TYR A 445 -23.67 -8.36 -22.90
C TYR A 445 -23.78 -8.94 -21.48
N VAL A 446 -24.96 -9.38 -21.10
CA VAL A 446 -25.18 -10.18 -19.90
C VAL A 446 -25.87 -11.48 -20.33
N ASP A 447 -25.32 -12.62 -19.91
CA ASP A 447 -25.83 -13.96 -20.26
C ASP A 447 -26.09 -14.15 -21.77
N GLY A 448 -25.19 -13.59 -22.58
CA GLY A 448 -25.27 -13.63 -24.05
C GLY A 448 -26.24 -12.61 -24.68
N GLN A 449 -27.01 -11.88 -23.90
CA GLN A 449 -27.91 -10.84 -24.40
C GLN A 449 -27.21 -9.47 -24.40
N LYS A 450 -27.19 -8.76 -25.52
CA LYS A 450 -26.69 -7.38 -25.59
C LYS A 450 -27.63 -6.44 -24.82
N LEU A 451 -27.12 -5.73 -23.83
CA LEU A 451 -27.86 -4.77 -23.03
C LEU A 451 -27.57 -3.33 -23.42
N ALA A 452 -26.33 -3.01 -23.84
CA ALA A 452 -25.94 -1.64 -24.11
C ALA A 452 -24.74 -1.57 -25.09
N THR A 453 -24.56 -0.38 -25.66
CA THR A 453 -23.30 0.08 -26.25
C THR A 453 -22.85 1.30 -25.43
N VAL A 454 -21.65 1.26 -24.89
CA VAL A 454 -21.10 2.26 -23.99
C VAL A 454 -19.98 3.01 -24.68
N ASN A 455 -20.08 4.34 -24.75
CA ASN A 455 -19.02 5.17 -25.27
C ASN A 455 -18.01 5.51 -24.15
N THR A 456 -16.75 5.13 -24.35
CA THR A 456 -15.65 5.39 -23.41
C THR A 456 -14.75 6.55 -23.86
N GLN A 457 -15.17 7.32 -24.88
CA GLN A 457 -14.46 8.51 -25.30
C GLN A 457 -14.63 9.66 -24.27
N SER A 458 -13.54 10.33 -23.95
CA SER A 458 -13.50 11.48 -23.04
C SER A 458 -12.43 12.47 -23.50
N PRO A 459 -12.64 13.80 -23.43
CA PRO A 459 -11.62 14.78 -23.79
C PRO A 459 -10.31 14.63 -23.00
N THR A 460 -10.40 14.11 -21.78
CA THR A 460 -9.26 13.85 -20.88
C THR A 460 -9.29 12.42 -20.42
N ARG A 461 -8.10 11.83 -20.27
CA ARG A 461 -7.95 10.49 -19.72
C ARG A 461 -8.37 10.47 -18.25
N LYS A 462 -9.29 9.56 -17.91
CA LYS A 462 -9.71 9.28 -16.54
C LYS A 462 -9.75 7.77 -16.35
N ARG A 463 -9.13 7.29 -15.29
CA ARG A 463 -9.14 5.88 -14.90
C ARG A 463 -10.28 5.58 -13.94
N SER A 464 -10.59 4.30 -13.79
CA SER A 464 -11.55 3.77 -12.80
C SER A 464 -12.92 4.43 -12.84
N GLN A 465 -13.41 4.72 -14.05
CA GLN A 465 -14.73 5.30 -14.23
C GLN A 465 -15.79 4.20 -14.26
N LYS A 466 -16.91 4.40 -13.54
CA LYS A 466 -18.13 3.61 -13.75
C LYS A 466 -18.71 3.99 -15.09
N VAL A 467 -18.56 3.13 -16.09
CA VAL A 467 -19.03 3.40 -17.47
C VAL A 467 -20.36 2.73 -17.76
N TYR A 468 -20.75 1.73 -17.00
CA TYR A 468 -22.03 1.04 -17.17
C TYR A 468 -22.53 0.40 -15.87
N GLU A 469 -23.83 0.29 -15.73
CA GLU A 469 -24.55 -0.41 -14.67
C GLU A 469 -25.62 -1.29 -15.29
N THR A 470 -25.65 -2.60 -14.94
CA THR A 470 -26.70 -3.50 -15.44
C THR A 470 -28.05 -3.15 -14.83
N PRO A 471 -29.17 -3.46 -15.50
CA PRO A 471 -30.45 -3.58 -14.81
C PRO A 471 -30.35 -4.58 -13.65
N ASP A 472 -31.36 -4.63 -12.79
CA ASP A 472 -31.45 -5.67 -11.78
C ASP A 472 -31.59 -7.04 -12.45
N LEU A 473 -30.71 -7.96 -12.07
CA LEU A 473 -30.64 -9.33 -12.55
C LEU A 473 -31.34 -10.25 -11.55
N LYS A 474 -31.71 -11.44 -11.99
CA LYS A 474 -32.17 -12.48 -11.07
C LYS A 474 -30.97 -12.95 -10.24
N ALA A 475 -31.15 -13.17 -8.94
CA ALA A 475 -30.07 -13.68 -8.11
C ALA A 475 -29.52 -15.02 -8.64
N GLY A 476 -28.22 -15.12 -8.82
CA GLY A 476 -27.53 -16.32 -9.33
C GLY A 476 -26.25 -16.02 -10.08
N SER A 477 -25.72 -17.04 -10.75
CA SER A 477 -24.54 -16.95 -11.61
C SER A 477 -24.86 -16.26 -12.92
N HIS A 478 -24.01 -15.30 -13.29
CA HIS A 478 -24.13 -14.52 -14.52
C HIS A 478 -22.79 -14.41 -15.24
N THR A 479 -22.86 -14.10 -16.52
CA THR A 479 -21.72 -13.70 -17.34
C THR A 479 -21.90 -12.28 -17.83
N LEU A 480 -20.90 -11.41 -17.67
CA LEU A 480 -20.85 -10.11 -18.30
C LEU A 480 -19.71 -10.09 -19.31
N THR A 481 -20.03 -9.84 -20.58
CA THR A 481 -19.06 -9.80 -21.67
C THR A 481 -19.00 -8.40 -22.26
N LEU A 482 -17.79 -7.85 -22.32
CA LEU A 482 -17.48 -6.60 -23.02
C LEU A 482 -16.89 -6.94 -24.37
N VAL A 483 -17.36 -6.27 -25.44
CA VAL A 483 -16.90 -6.53 -26.82
C VAL A 483 -16.51 -5.21 -27.50
N ASN A 484 -15.30 -5.17 -28.06
CA ASN A 484 -14.88 -4.10 -28.95
C ASN A 484 -15.54 -4.28 -30.32
N SER A 485 -16.68 -3.66 -30.54
CA SER A 485 -17.45 -3.89 -31.79
C SER A 485 -16.92 -3.14 -33.01
N LYS A 486 -16.16 -2.05 -32.82
CA LYS A 486 -15.73 -1.15 -33.92
C LYS A 486 -14.23 -1.14 -34.20
N GLY A 487 -13.38 -1.63 -33.31
CA GLY A 487 -11.94 -1.61 -33.46
C GLY A 487 -11.28 -0.28 -33.05
N ASP A 488 -12.02 0.64 -32.44
CA ASP A 488 -11.44 1.77 -31.71
C ASP A 488 -10.76 1.26 -30.42
N ALA A 489 -9.90 2.06 -29.80
CA ALA A 489 -9.35 1.67 -28.51
C ALA A 489 -10.46 1.59 -27.46
N ILE A 490 -10.51 0.47 -26.73
CA ILE A 490 -11.29 0.35 -25.50
C ILE A 490 -10.39 -0.17 -24.39
N ALA A 491 -10.69 0.20 -23.15
CA ALA A 491 -9.99 -0.33 -21.98
C ALA A 491 -11.02 -0.77 -20.95
N THR A 492 -10.65 -1.77 -20.14
CA THR A 492 -11.44 -2.24 -18.99
C THR A 492 -10.54 -2.49 -17.81
N GLU A 493 -11.04 -2.24 -16.61
CA GLU A 493 -10.32 -2.47 -15.34
C GLU A 493 -10.96 -3.61 -14.55
N GLY A 494 -12.20 -3.97 -14.88
CA GLY A 494 -12.95 -5.03 -14.24
C GLY A 494 -14.42 -4.70 -14.04
N ILE A 495 -15.08 -5.49 -13.23
CA ILE A 495 -16.47 -5.26 -12.82
C ILE A 495 -16.63 -5.34 -11.31
N TYR A 496 -17.63 -4.63 -10.77
CA TYR A 496 -18.16 -4.87 -9.45
C TYR A 496 -19.47 -5.62 -9.56
N ALA A 497 -19.63 -6.70 -8.80
CA ALA A 497 -20.88 -7.46 -8.71
C ALA A 497 -21.54 -7.25 -7.35
N LEU A 498 -22.80 -6.86 -7.35
CA LEU A 498 -23.64 -6.76 -6.15
C LEU A 498 -24.28 -8.12 -5.89
N ASN A 499 -23.88 -8.75 -4.81
CA ASN A 499 -24.52 -9.96 -4.34
C ASN A 499 -25.47 -9.60 -3.18
N ASN A 500 -26.73 -9.38 -3.47
CA ASN A 500 -27.75 -9.17 -2.44
C ASN A 500 -28.02 -10.49 -1.73
N GLN A 501 -27.22 -10.78 -0.70
CA GLN A 501 -27.49 -11.95 0.13
C GLN A 501 -28.61 -11.63 1.11
N GLU A 502 -29.81 -12.00 0.74
CA GLU A 502 -31.00 -11.92 1.61
C GLU A 502 -30.93 -12.85 2.83
N LYS A 503 -29.89 -13.69 2.92
CA LYS A 503 -29.73 -14.72 3.97
C LYS A 503 -29.31 -14.19 5.33
N GLY A 504 -28.83 -12.96 5.42
CA GLY A 504 -28.38 -12.39 6.69
C GLY A 504 -27.14 -13.06 7.28
N LEU A 505 -26.68 -12.52 8.38
CA LEU A 505 -25.46 -12.89 9.09
C LEU A 505 -25.69 -13.14 10.54
N PHE A 506 -24.67 -13.81 11.16
CA PHE A 506 -24.76 -14.23 12.53
C PHE A 506 -23.75 -13.48 13.39
N GLU A 507 -24.25 -12.97 14.52
CA GLU A 507 -23.44 -12.34 15.55
C GLU A 507 -23.88 -12.82 16.92
N PHE A 508 -22.98 -12.76 17.90
CA PHE A 508 -23.38 -12.87 19.30
C PHE A 508 -24.08 -11.58 19.74
N ALA A 509 -25.20 -11.70 20.44
CA ALA A 509 -25.92 -10.54 20.96
C ALA A 509 -25.09 -9.70 21.93
N GLN A 510 -24.08 -10.32 22.55
CA GLN A 510 -23.15 -9.71 23.50
C GLN A 510 -21.74 -10.28 23.27
N PRO A 511 -20.71 -9.43 23.25
CA PRO A 511 -19.33 -9.89 23.07
C PRO A 511 -18.78 -10.69 24.27
N THR A 512 -19.32 -10.43 25.45
CA THR A 512 -18.98 -11.14 26.69
C THR A 512 -20.23 -11.39 27.51
N LEU A 513 -20.25 -12.52 28.22
CA LEU A 513 -21.34 -12.90 29.10
C LEU A 513 -20.78 -13.42 30.44
N ALA A 514 -21.01 -12.71 31.53
CA ALA A 514 -20.62 -13.16 32.85
C ALA A 514 -21.75 -14.01 33.47
N VAL A 515 -21.42 -15.21 33.89
CA VAL A 515 -22.34 -16.13 34.58
C VAL A 515 -21.73 -16.64 35.87
N LYS A 516 -22.57 -17.00 36.84
CA LYS A 516 -22.10 -17.68 38.05
C LYS A 516 -21.84 -19.15 37.75
N LYS A 517 -20.84 -19.72 38.40
CA LYS A 517 -20.56 -21.15 38.30
C LYS A 517 -21.81 -21.97 38.66
N GLY A 518 -22.05 -22.99 37.85
CA GLY A 518 -23.25 -23.85 37.98
C GLY A 518 -24.49 -23.30 37.25
N ASP A 519 -24.55 -22.01 36.90
CA ASP A 519 -25.63 -21.45 36.09
C ASP A 519 -25.29 -21.59 34.60
N PRO A 520 -26.22 -21.98 33.72
CA PRO A 520 -25.91 -22.12 32.29
C PRO A 520 -25.66 -20.74 31.64
N ALA A 521 -24.57 -20.63 30.88
CA ALA A 521 -24.35 -19.46 30.01
C ALA A 521 -25.36 -19.45 28.85
N ARG A 522 -26.20 -18.42 28.78
CA ARG A 522 -27.20 -18.25 27.72
C ARG A 522 -26.65 -17.38 26.60
N ILE A 523 -26.12 -18.04 25.58
CA ILE A 523 -25.54 -17.37 24.41
C ILE A 523 -26.63 -17.12 23.39
N VAL A 524 -26.88 -15.86 23.09
CA VAL A 524 -27.85 -15.45 22.07
C VAL A 524 -27.11 -15.17 20.77
N VAL A 525 -27.48 -15.88 19.70
CA VAL A 525 -27.00 -15.67 18.34
C VAL A 525 -28.09 -14.97 17.54
N LYS A 526 -27.76 -13.82 16.98
CA LYS A 526 -28.65 -13.01 16.14
C LYS A 526 -28.30 -13.17 14.66
N ARG A 527 -29.32 -13.20 13.82
CA ARG A 527 -29.22 -13.14 12.37
C ARG A 527 -29.68 -11.76 11.92
N LYS A 528 -28.74 -10.94 11.39
CA LYS A 528 -28.99 -9.54 10.99
C LYS A 528 -28.76 -9.32 9.50
N GLY A 529 -29.27 -8.22 8.96
CA GLY A 529 -29.08 -7.79 7.57
C GLY A 529 -29.85 -8.58 6.53
N GLY A 530 -30.58 -9.62 6.96
CA GLY A 530 -31.45 -10.46 6.14
C GLY A 530 -31.86 -11.71 6.91
N SER A 531 -33.02 -12.25 6.57
CA SER A 531 -33.53 -13.48 7.23
C SER A 531 -34.17 -14.44 6.24
N LYS A 532 -34.04 -14.20 4.93
CA LYS A 532 -34.70 -14.99 3.90
C LYS A 532 -33.96 -16.32 3.67
N GLY A 533 -34.74 -17.37 3.57
CA GLY A 533 -34.28 -18.75 3.41
C GLY A 533 -33.75 -19.37 4.72
N SER A 534 -33.76 -20.71 4.76
CA SER A 534 -33.13 -21.44 5.85
C SER A 534 -31.61 -21.44 5.73
N THR A 535 -30.91 -21.45 6.87
CA THR A 535 -29.44 -21.53 6.92
C THR A 535 -29.01 -22.12 8.25
N SER A 536 -27.80 -22.63 8.34
CA SER A 536 -27.26 -23.20 9.57
C SER A 536 -25.88 -22.66 9.88
N LEU A 537 -25.53 -22.63 11.18
CA LEU A 537 -24.19 -22.36 11.66
C LEU A 537 -23.84 -23.33 12.78
N LYS A 538 -22.55 -23.56 12.98
CA LYS A 538 -22.03 -24.39 14.05
C LYS A 538 -21.48 -23.51 15.16
N LEU A 539 -21.98 -23.71 16.38
CA LEU A 539 -21.44 -23.08 17.61
C LEU A 539 -20.63 -24.12 18.36
N ILE A 540 -19.39 -23.76 18.68
CA ILE A 540 -18.48 -24.57 19.48
C ILE A 540 -17.94 -23.72 20.64
N THR A 541 -17.64 -24.36 21.78
CA THR A 541 -16.90 -23.75 22.86
C THR A 541 -15.44 -24.18 22.78
N GLU A 542 -14.53 -23.24 23.02
CA GLU A 542 -13.10 -23.49 23.07
C GLU A 542 -12.52 -23.10 24.45
N PRO A 543 -11.49 -23.79 24.95
CA PRO A 543 -10.93 -23.49 26.24
C PRO A 543 -10.13 -22.17 26.22
N GLY A 544 -10.58 -21.19 27.01
CA GLY A 544 -9.81 -20.02 27.39
C GLY A 544 -8.97 -20.31 28.64
N THR A 545 -9.16 -19.51 29.68
CA THR A 545 -8.59 -19.79 31.02
C THR A 545 -9.39 -20.88 31.76
N GLY A 546 -10.63 -21.13 31.35
CA GLY A 546 -11.49 -22.18 31.85
C GLY A 546 -11.22 -23.53 31.21
N VAL A 547 -10.99 -24.55 32.02
CA VAL A 547 -10.74 -25.91 31.52
C VAL A 547 -12.06 -26.62 31.29
N HIS A 548 -12.28 -27.17 30.07
CA HIS A 548 -13.46 -27.98 29.76
C HIS A 548 -13.57 -29.19 30.69
N GLY A 549 -14.78 -29.60 30.99
CA GLY A 549 -15.04 -30.70 31.92
C GLY A 549 -14.80 -30.35 33.39
N LYS A 550 -14.24 -29.17 33.70
CA LYS A 550 -14.07 -28.64 35.06
C LYS A 550 -14.87 -27.36 35.32
N VAL A 551 -14.80 -26.41 34.39
CA VAL A 551 -15.46 -25.10 34.48
C VAL A 551 -16.76 -25.08 33.68
N TYR A 552 -16.77 -25.69 32.50
CA TYR A 552 -17.91 -25.80 31.62
C TYR A 552 -17.92 -27.15 30.91
N LYS A 553 -19.05 -27.49 30.27
CA LYS A 553 -19.17 -28.64 29.40
C LYS A 553 -19.00 -28.20 27.94
N ASP A 554 -18.19 -28.96 27.19
CA ASP A 554 -18.05 -28.72 25.78
C ASP A 554 -19.40 -28.68 25.09
N THR A 555 -19.59 -27.66 24.28
CA THR A 555 -20.78 -27.46 23.49
C THR A 555 -20.39 -27.40 22.02
N ASN A 556 -21.00 -28.26 21.23
CA ASN A 556 -20.79 -28.32 19.80
C ASN A 556 -22.16 -28.57 19.17
N VAL A 557 -22.83 -27.52 18.72
CA VAL A 557 -24.21 -27.57 18.27
C VAL A 557 -24.37 -26.88 16.93
N THR A 558 -25.13 -27.48 16.02
CA THR A 558 -25.58 -26.82 14.79
C THR A 558 -26.88 -26.08 15.07
N LEU A 559 -26.91 -24.79 14.80
CA LEU A 559 -28.07 -23.94 14.90
C LEU A 559 -28.72 -23.81 13.53
N GLU A 560 -29.89 -24.37 13.34
CA GLU A 560 -30.69 -24.24 12.13
C GLU A 560 -31.61 -23.03 12.26
N PHE A 561 -31.43 -22.02 11.40
CA PHE A 561 -32.34 -20.88 11.29
C PHE A 561 -33.33 -21.11 10.17
N ALA A 562 -34.59 -21.05 10.46
CA ALA A 562 -35.65 -21.11 9.47
C ALA A 562 -35.75 -19.80 8.66
N ASP A 563 -36.51 -19.83 7.56
CA ASP A 563 -36.85 -18.62 6.81
C ASP A 563 -37.53 -17.58 7.73
N GLY A 564 -37.03 -16.36 7.73
CA GLY A 564 -37.53 -15.27 8.60
C GLY A 564 -37.05 -15.30 10.05
N GLU A 565 -36.36 -16.37 10.49
CA GLU A 565 -35.90 -16.48 11.89
C GLU A 565 -34.61 -15.64 12.09
N THR A 566 -34.62 -14.79 13.14
CA THR A 566 -33.56 -13.79 13.38
C THR A 566 -32.77 -13.98 14.66
N GLU A 567 -33.13 -14.95 15.53
CA GLU A 567 -32.46 -15.15 16.80
C GLU A 567 -32.55 -16.61 17.26
N LYS A 568 -31.47 -17.10 17.87
CA LYS A 568 -31.45 -18.37 18.62
C LYS A 568 -30.65 -18.25 19.89
N THR A 569 -31.06 -18.99 20.91
CA THR A 569 -30.37 -19.05 22.19
C THR A 569 -29.79 -20.45 22.38
N VAL A 570 -28.50 -20.52 22.72
CA VAL A 570 -27.79 -21.73 23.13
C VAL A 570 -27.48 -21.64 24.60
N GLN A 571 -27.61 -22.76 25.31
CA GLN A 571 -27.17 -22.86 26.70
C GLN A 571 -25.87 -23.67 26.76
N VAL A 572 -24.81 -23.05 27.24
CA VAL A 572 -23.53 -23.73 27.55
C VAL A 572 -23.55 -24.03 29.06
N PRO A 573 -23.57 -25.31 29.47
CA PRO A 573 -23.60 -25.65 30.90
C PRO A 573 -22.27 -25.29 31.57
N THR A 574 -22.29 -24.43 32.58
CA THR A 574 -21.16 -24.26 33.48
C THR A 574 -21.25 -25.25 34.61
N LEU A 575 -20.13 -25.56 35.23
CA LEU A 575 -20.02 -26.56 36.30
C LEU A 575 -19.81 -25.88 37.64
N ASP A 576 -20.33 -26.50 38.70
CA ASP A 576 -20.03 -26.08 40.06
C ASP A 576 -18.72 -26.72 40.52
N PHE A 577 -17.64 -25.94 40.48
CA PHE A 577 -16.29 -26.40 40.77
C PHE A 577 -15.72 -25.69 42.02
N ALA A 578 -14.74 -26.33 42.68
CA ALA A 578 -14.04 -25.75 43.83
C ALA A 578 -13.08 -24.62 43.34
N GLY A 579 -13.53 -23.36 43.44
CA GLY A 579 -12.76 -22.15 43.16
C GLY A 579 -13.14 -21.03 44.13
N LYS A 580 -12.30 -20.01 44.26
CA LYS A 580 -12.61 -18.83 45.10
C LYS A 580 -13.72 -18.00 44.41
N ALA A 581 -14.52 -17.30 45.20
CA ALA A 581 -15.61 -16.46 44.69
C ALA A 581 -15.13 -15.29 43.78
N THR A 582 -13.83 -14.98 43.80
CA THR A 582 -13.17 -13.92 43.01
C THR A 582 -12.51 -14.42 41.73
N ASP A 583 -12.48 -15.73 41.49
CA ASP A 583 -11.82 -16.30 40.32
C ASP A 583 -12.75 -16.13 39.11
N VAL A 584 -12.21 -15.58 38.00
CA VAL A 584 -12.89 -15.42 36.71
C VAL A 584 -12.23 -16.38 35.71
N TYR A 585 -13.05 -17.13 35.00
CA TYR A 585 -12.60 -18.08 33.98
C TYR A 585 -13.34 -17.81 32.65
N ASP A 586 -12.62 -17.79 31.56
CA ASP A 586 -13.16 -17.60 30.20
C ASP A 586 -13.21 -18.93 29.42
N PHE A 587 -14.19 -19.08 28.55
CA PHE A 587 -14.33 -20.20 27.63
C PHE A 587 -15.11 -19.80 26.36
#